data_5651d9db53b69f9dd221f162de8a128c
#
_entry.id   5651d9db53b69f9dd221f162de8a128c
#
_cell.length_a   1.000
_cell.length_b   1.000
_cell.length_c   1.000
_cell.angle_alpha   90.00
_cell.angle_beta   90.00
_cell.angle_gamma   90.00
#
_symmetry.space_group_name_H-M   'P 1'
#
loop_
_entity.id
_entity.type
_entity.pdbx_description
1 polymer ?
#
loop_
_entity_poly.entity_id
_entity_poly.type
_entity_poly.pdbx_seq_one_letter_code
_entity_poly.pdbx_strand_id
1 'polypeptide(L)'
;MLGPLLAGAIVVAGCTGPAPEPVELRADVEFIGAASQGAELDVAALSRLGADLVAQRPDENSVLSPLSIVLAFAMLREGASGETAAQIDAVLGLDPELPGEAVAALRARLASLDGDVSVIDRDEPPEEPLLHVADALFAAPDAGLEPTFLERVARFHDAGVTEADFRGRKAKALLDAWVSRETGGLIEEAPSDLDPETRLTLLNAVVLAARWQSPFAPSVTSEERFTRADGSSVMVDTMVNLAPRRFAQGEGWQAVEVPYTSGLAMIIALPDEGAGPLTAAQWDDVRAAIAAQDEPTQVVLWLPRWETDTVIDLAEALPALGLERVFSWTGELDGVFRDAFVSGAAHAATITVAEKGTVAAAVTQIDAEAGSAPVIEVELHVDRPFDFQIVTNGDTVPVFVGRVADPSS
;
A
#
# COMPACT_ATOMS: atom_id res chain seq x y z
N MET A 1 70.53 -8.29 -27.06
CA MET A 1 69.34 -8.45 -27.89
C MET A 1 68.27 -9.07 -26.99
N LEU A 2 67.39 -8.25 -26.41
CA LEU A 2 66.25 -8.68 -25.64
C LEU A 2 65.00 -8.62 -26.55
N GLY A 3 64.29 -9.74 -26.71
CA GLY A 3 63.03 -9.79 -27.41
C GLY A 3 61.88 -9.55 -26.43
N PRO A 4 60.73 -8.97 -26.89
CA PRO A 4 59.61 -8.63 -26.05
C PRO A 4 58.71 -9.86 -25.78
N LEU A 5 58.35 -10.05 -24.51
CA LEU A 5 57.29 -10.93 -24.07
C LEU A 5 55.93 -10.33 -24.41
N LEU A 6 55.14 -10.99 -25.26
CA LEU A 6 53.73 -10.71 -25.46
C LEU A 6 52.95 -11.33 -24.30
N ALA A 7 52.29 -10.47 -23.49
CA ALA A 7 51.29 -10.91 -22.53
C ALA A 7 49.93 -11.00 -23.26
N GLY A 8 49.44 -12.21 -23.47
CA GLY A 8 48.11 -12.48 -23.97
C GLY A 8 47.05 -12.24 -22.88
N ALA A 9 46.22 -11.22 -23.02
CA ALA A 9 45.03 -11.05 -22.20
C ALA A 9 43.94 -12.05 -22.65
N ILE A 10 43.62 -12.98 -21.78
CA ILE A 10 42.45 -13.85 -21.96
C ILE A 10 41.21 -13.01 -21.60
N VAL A 11 40.47 -12.57 -22.60
CA VAL A 11 39.13 -12.03 -22.41
C VAL A 11 38.18 -13.20 -22.19
N VAL A 12 37.78 -13.43 -20.93
CA VAL A 12 36.68 -14.31 -20.62
C VAL A 12 35.40 -13.55 -20.99
N ALA A 13 34.89 -13.82 -22.16
CA ALA A 13 33.52 -13.40 -22.53
C ALA A 13 32.52 -14.20 -21.66
N GLY A 14 32.09 -13.58 -20.59
CA GLY A 14 30.92 -14.06 -19.86
C GLY A 14 29.71 -14.01 -20.78
N CYS A 15 29.16 -15.16 -21.15
CA CYS A 15 27.85 -15.25 -21.80
C CYS A 15 26.79 -14.82 -20.78
N THR A 16 26.47 -13.53 -20.74
CA THR A 16 25.22 -13.06 -20.12
C THR A 16 24.12 -13.22 -21.18
N GLY A 17 23.59 -14.43 -21.31
CA GLY A 17 22.29 -14.60 -21.97
C GLY A 17 21.23 -13.87 -21.13
N PRO A 18 20.15 -13.39 -21.75
CA PRO A 18 19.03 -12.84 -21.00
C PRO A 18 18.59 -13.85 -19.93
N ALA A 19 18.27 -13.35 -18.73
CA ALA A 19 17.72 -14.21 -17.69
C ALA A 19 16.47 -14.94 -18.26
N PRO A 20 16.29 -16.23 -17.99
CA PRO A 20 15.09 -16.91 -18.45
C PRO A 20 13.87 -16.20 -17.88
N GLU A 21 12.87 -16.00 -18.72
CA GLU A 21 11.60 -15.45 -18.29
C GLU A 21 11.01 -16.33 -17.18
N PRO A 22 10.41 -15.73 -16.13
CA PRO A 22 9.79 -16.48 -15.06
C PRO A 22 8.65 -17.35 -15.62
N VAL A 23 8.52 -18.57 -15.12
CA VAL A 23 7.44 -19.48 -15.48
C VAL A 23 6.25 -19.16 -14.58
N GLU A 24 5.18 -18.64 -15.17
CA GLU A 24 3.91 -18.45 -14.48
C GLU A 24 3.00 -19.65 -14.76
N LEU A 25 2.48 -20.26 -13.71
CA LEU A 25 1.48 -21.32 -13.78
C LEU A 25 0.10 -20.69 -13.58
N ARG A 26 -0.67 -20.62 -14.66
CA ARG A 26 -2.02 -20.05 -14.65
C ARG A 26 -2.98 -20.99 -15.37
N ALA A 27 -4.17 -21.19 -14.78
CA ALA A 27 -5.23 -21.93 -15.43
C ALA A 27 -5.89 -21.08 -16.53
N ASP A 28 -6.34 -21.74 -17.60
CA ASP A 28 -7.10 -21.11 -18.70
C ASP A 28 -8.58 -20.96 -18.27
N VAL A 29 -8.81 -20.04 -17.33
CA VAL A 29 -10.13 -19.73 -16.76
C VAL A 29 -10.34 -18.23 -16.82
N GLU A 30 -11.53 -17.80 -17.23
CA GLU A 30 -11.87 -16.38 -17.33
C GLU A 30 -12.09 -15.76 -15.95
N PHE A 31 -11.55 -14.56 -15.75
CA PHE A 31 -11.77 -13.74 -14.55
C PHE A 31 -13.23 -13.26 -14.51
N ILE A 32 -13.90 -13.46 -13.38
CA ILE A 32 -15.34 -13.14 -13.27
C ILE A 32 -15.62 -11.65 -13.04
N GLY A 33 -14.67 -10.87 -12.52
CA GLY A 33 -14.72 -9.41 -12.42
C GLY A 33 -16.07 -8.85 -11.98
N ALA A 34 -16.62 -7.98 -12.82
CA ALA A 34 -17.90 -7.30 -12.57
C ALA A 34 -19.14 -8.21 -12.50
N ALA A 35 -19.02 -9.51 -12.84
CA ALA A 35 -20.12 -10.47 -12.66
C ALA A 35 -20.34 -10.86 -11.18
N SER A 36 -19.41 -10.52 -10.28
CA SER A 36 -19.46 -10.75 -8.84
C SER A 36 -20.40 -9.76 -8.16
N GLN A 37 -21.70 -9.89 -8.36
CA GLN A 37 -22.68 -9.00 -7.72
C GLN A 37 -23.09 -9.51 -6.34
N GLY A 38 -23.10 -8.60 -5.35
CA GLY A 38 -23.66 -8.85 -4.01
C GLY A 38 -22.66 -9.32 -2.96
N ALA A 39 -21.40 -9.57 -3.31
CA ALA A 39 -20.34 -9.81 -2.34
C ALA A 39 -19.59 -8.49 -2.08
N GLU A 40 -19.48 -8.10 -0.83
CA GLU A 40 -18.79 -6.87 -0.40
C GLU A 40 -17.74 -7.20 0.64
N LEU A 41 -16.64 -6.48 0.61
CA LEU A 41 -15.63 -6.50 1.67
C LEU A 41 -16.08 -5.66 2.85
N ASP A 42 -15.78 -6.11 4.05
CA ASP A 42 -15.99 -5.32 5.26
C ASP A 42 -14.93 -4.20 5.34
N VAL A 43 -15.32 -2.99 4.91
CA VAL A 43 -14.46 -1.79 4.95
C VAL A 43 -13.98 -1.49 6.38
N ALA A 44 -14.80 -1.78 7.39
CA ALA A 44 -14.39 -1.59 8.79
C ALA A 44 -13.29 -2.58 9.19
N ALA A 45 -13.30 -3.81 8.66
CA ALA A 45 -12.22 -4.77 8.88
C ALA A 45 -10.89 -4.30 8.25
N LEU A 46 -10.93 -3.76 7.02
CA LEU A 46 -9.73 -3.19 6.39
C LEU A 46 -9.15 -2.03 7.21
N SER A 47 -10.02 -1.12 7.65
CA SER A 47 -9.60 0.00 8.49
C SER A 47 -9.01 -0.45 9.83
N ARG A 48 -9.62 -1.48 10.44
CA ARG A 48 -9.12 -2.09 11.68
C ARG A 48 -7.75 -2.71 11.45
N LEU A 49 -7.59 -3.53 10.42
CA LEU A 49 -6.30 -4.13 10.06
C LEU A 49 -5.21 -3.06 9.91
N GLY A 50 -5.50 -1.99 9.18
CA GLY A 50 -4.57 -0.89 8.99
C GLY A 50 -4.22 -0.16 10.29
N ALA A 51 -5.22 0.19 11.10
CA ALA A 51 -5.02 0.87 12.39
C ALA A 51 -4.22 0.00 13.37
N ASP A 52 -4.51 -1.29 13.44
CA ASP A 52 -3.82 -2.23 14.34
C ASP A 52 -2.35 -2.45 13.91
N LEU A 53 -2.07 -2.48 12.60
CA LEU A 53 -0.68 -2.55 12.10
C LEU A 53 0.10 -1.27 12.39
N VAL A 54 -0.50 -0.08 12.21
CA VAL A 54 0.12 1.21 12.58
C VAL A 54 0.38 1.27 14.09
N ALA A 55 -0.55 0.78 14.90
CA ALA A 55 -0.43 0.78 16.35
C ALA A 55 0.72 -0.10 16.89
N GLN A 56 1.24 -1.05 16.10
CA GLN A 56 2.43 -1.83 16.47
C GLN A 56 3.72 -0.99 16.42
N ARG A 57 3.71 0.17 15.75
CA ARG A 57 4.87 1.08 15.56
C ARG A 57 4.50 2.54 15.81
N PRO A 58 4.03 2.88 17.02
CA PRO A 58 3.40 4.18 17.29
C PRO A 58 4.33 5.40 17.14
N ASP A 59 5.63 5.19 17.28
CA ASP A 59 6.65 6.25 17.28
C ASP A 59 7.45 6.32 15.97
N GLU A 60 7.07 5.52 14.97
CA GLU A 60 7.73 5.46 13.66
C GLU A 60 6.84 6.04 12.57
N ASN A 61 7.47 6.59 11.53
CA ASN A 61 6.75 6.85 10.28
C ASN A 61 6.34 5.52 9.66
N SER A 62 5.11 5.45 9.16
CA SER A 62 4.63 4.24 8.49
C SER A 62 3.64 4.57 7.40
N VAL A 63 3.69 3.79 6.33
CA VAL A 63 2.69 3.72 5.27
C VAL A 63 2.40 2.27 4.96
N LEU A 64 1.14 1.91 4.91
CA LEU A 64 0.67 0.54 4.70
C LEU A 64 -0.51 0.55 3.75
N SER A 65 -0.70 -0.53 3.02
CA SER A 65 -1.93 -0.75 2.26
C SER A 65 -2.68 -1.97 2.82
N PRO A 66 -3.65 -1.78 3.71
CA PRO A 66 -4.48 -2.88 4.18
C PRO A 66 -5.24 -3.54 3.03
N LEU A 67 -5.65 -2.76 2.04
CA LEU A 67 -6.26 -3.26 0.81
C LEU A 67 -5.39 -4.30 0.12
N SER A 68 -4.12 -3.98 -0.13
CA SER A 68 -3.23 -4.87 -0.84
C SER A 68 -2.88 -6.12 -0.02
N ILE A 69 -2.73 -5.99 1.30
CA ILE A 69 -2.55 -7.14 2.20
C ILE A 69 -3.75 -8.09 2.10
N VAL A 70 -4.98 -7.55 2.11
CA VAL A 70 -6.20 -8.34 1.96
C VAL A 70 -6.22 -9.06 0.61
N LEU A 71 -5.94 -8.36 -0.50
CA LEU A 71 -5.94 -8.95 -1.84
C LEU A 71 -4.91 -10.08 -1.97
N ALA A 72 -3.74 -9.92 -1.36
CA ALA A 72 -2.69 -10.92 -1.36
C ALA A 72 -3.07 -12.20 -0.59
N PHE A 73 -3.51 -12.05 0.66
CA PHE A 73 -3.88 -13.20 1.48
C PHE A 73 -5.20 -13.86 1.05
N ALA A 74 -6.08 -13.13 0.37
CA ALA A 74 -7.26 -13.70 -0.24
C ALA A 74 -6.93 -14.73 -1.34
N MET A 75 -5.79 -14.61 -2.03
CA MET A 75 -5.33 -15.69 -2.93
C MET A 75 -5.06 -16.98 -2.16
N LEU A 76 -4.45 -16.92 -0.98
CA LEU A 76 -4.21 -18.10 -0.13
C LEU A 76 -5.53 -18.70 0.39
N ARG A 77 -6.54 -17.86 0.62
CA ARG A 77 -7.87 -18.30 1.03
C ARG A 77 -8.48 -19.29 0.06
N GLU A 78 -8.15 -19.20 -1.24
CA GLU A 78 -8.66 -20.11 -2.27
C GLU A 78 -8.21 -21.57 -2.09
N GLY A 79 -7.10 -21.79 -1.37
CA GLY A 79 -6.61 -23.12 -1.01
C GLY A 79 -6.74 -23.45 0.48
N ALA A 80 -7.29 -22.54 1.30
CA ALA A 80 -7.42 -22.72 2.74
C ALA A 80 -8.71 -23.47 3.11
N SER A 81 -8.65 -24.17 4.25
CA SER A 81 -9.78 -24.88 4.85
C SER A 81 -9.76 -24.73 6.37
N GLY A 82 -10.83 -25.20 7.03
CA GLY A 82 -10.88 -25.29 8.50
C GLY A 82 -10.67 -23.96 9.22
N GLU A 83 -9.90 -23.99 10.29
CA GLU A 83 -9.62 -22.81 11.13
C GLU A 83 -8.72 -21.80 10.44
N THR A 84 -7.81 -22.24 9.56
CA THR A 84 -6.97 -21.33 8.77
C THR A 84 -7.82 -20.45 7.84
N ALA A 85 -8.81 -21.04 7.15
CA ALA A 85 -9.74 -20.27 6.34
C ALA A 85 -10.55 -19.28 7.21
N ALA A 86 -11.02 -19.71 8.36
CA ALA A 86 -11.78 -18.86 9.28
C ALA A 86 -10.95 -17.68 9.82
N GLN A 87 -9.68 -17.87 10.13
CA GLN A 87 -8.77 -16.79 10.53
C GLN A 87 -8.53 -15.78 9.38
N ILE A 88 -8.32 -16.28 8.16
CA ILE A 88 -8.19 -15.41 6.99
C ILE A 88 -9.46 -14.57 6.81
N ASP A 89 -10.63 -15.21 6.79
CA ASP A 89 -11.90 -14.51 6.61
C ASP A 89 -12.13 -13.45 7.70
N ALA A 90 -11.87 -13.78 8.97
CA ALA A 90 -12.08 -12.88 10.09
C ALA A 90 -11.14 -11.66 10.11
N VAL A 91 -9.86 -11.86 9.82
CA VAL A 91 -8.84 -10.79 9.84
C VAL A 91 -8.98 -9.89 8.62
N LEU A 92 -9.28 -10.47 7.46
CA LEU A 92 -9.38 -9.73 6.20
C LEU A 92 -10.79 -9.17 5.92
N GLY A 93 -11.80 -9.52 6.72
CA GLY A 93 -13.17 -9.08 6.51
C GLY A 93 -13.81 -9.68 5.26
N LEU A 94 -13.45 -10.93 4.92
CA LEU A 94 -14.04 -11.63 3.79
C LEU A 94 -15.37 -12.29 4.19
N ASP A 95 -16.33 -12.29 3.26
CA ASP A 95 -17.54 -13.12 3.42
C ASP A 95 -17.13 -14.60 3.30
N PRO A 96 -17.34 -15.41 4.35
CA PRO A 96 -16.94 -16.82 4.33
C PRO A 96 -17.65 -17.65 3.24
N GLU A 97 -18.84 -17.22 2.78
CA GLU A 97 -19.62 -17.91 1.75
C GLU A 97 -19.17 -17.54 0.33
N LEU A 98 -18.67 -16.30 0.13
CA LEU A 98 -18.33 -15.73 -1.17
C LEU A 98 -16.97 -14.99 -1.17
N PRO A 99 -15.90 -15.58 -0.59
CA PRO A 99 -14.64 -14.84 -0.38
C PRO A 99 -13.98 -14.41 -1.69
N GLY A 100 -13.96 -15.25 -2.71
CA GLY A 100 -13.39 -14.95 -4.01
C GLY A 100 -14.20 -13.91 -4.79
N GLU A 101 -15.52 -13.99 -4.72
CA GLU A 101 -16.44 -13.05 -5.36
C GLU A 101 -16.29 -11.64 -4.80
N ALA A 102 -16.12 -11.49 -3.48
CA ALA A 102 -15.89 -10.20 -2.83
C ALA A 102 -14.59 -9.54 -3.33
N VAL A 103 -13.52 -10.32 -3.45
CA VAL A 103 -12.24 -9.85 -3.98
C VAL A 103 -12.34 -9.49 -5.47
N ALA A 104 -12.99 -10.32 -6.29
CA ALA A 104 -13.18 -10.04 -7.71
C ALA A 104 -13.99 -8.75 -7.93
N ALA A 105 -15.04 -8.52 -7.14
CA ALA A 105 -15.81 -7.28 -7.18
C ALA A 105 -14.97 -6.06 -6.82
N LEU A 106 -14.13 -6.17 -5.78
CA LEU A 106 -13.23 -5.09 -5.37
C LEU A 106 -12.20 -4.78 -6.46
N ARG A 107 -11.51 -5.79 -7.02
CA ARG A 107 -10.57 -5.60 -8.12
C ARG A 107 -11.21 -4.93 -9.33
N ALA A 108 -12.42 -5.35 -9.72
CA ALA A 108 -13.16 -4.74 -10.82
C ALA A 108 -13.47 -3.25 -10.58
N ARG A 109 -13.76 -2.85 -9.33
CA ARG A 109 -13.98 -1.44 -8.97
C ARG A 109 -12.68 -0.62 -9.04
N LEU A 110 -11.57 -1.18 -8.62
CA LEU A 110 -10.27 -0.51 -8.63
C LEU A 110 -9.64 -0.42 -10.03
N ALA A 111 -10.08 -1.26 -10.97
CA ALA A 111 -9.52 -1.33 -12.33
C ALA A 111 -9.55 0.00 -13.09
N SER A 112 -10.46 0.91 -12.75
CA SER A 112 -10.50 2.24 -13.37
C SER A 112 -9.40 3.19 -12.88
N LEU A 113 -8.75 2.86 -11.76
CA LEU A 113 -7.62 3.60 -11.19
C LEU A 113 -6.28 2.96 -11.55
N ASP A 114 -6.29 1.72 -12.08
CA ASP A 114 -5.08 1.03 -12.46
C ASP A 114 -4.48 1.58 -13.76
N GLY A 115 -3.15 1.54 -13.88
CA GLY A 115 -2.44 2.07 -15.02
C GLY A 115 -0.98 1.64 -15.09
N ASP A 116 -0.29 2.13 -16.10
CA ASP A 116 1.14 1.83 -16.33
C ASP A 116 2.02 2.61 -15.34
N VAL A 117 2.60 1.91 -14.37
CA VAL A 117 3.50 2.51 -13.36
C VAL A 117 4.77 3.11 -13.95
N SER A 118 5.16 2.72 -15.18
CA SER A 118 6.35 3.26 -15.84
C SER A 118 6.22 4.74 -16.25
N VAL A 119 4.99 5.27 -16.25
CA VAL A 119 4.72 6.68 -16.53
C VAL A 119 4.79 7.57 -15.29
N ILE A 120 5.01 6.99 -14.12
CA ILE A 120 5.08 7.75 -12.87
C ILE A 120 6.36 8.58 -12.86
N ASP A 121 6.18 9.89 -12.85
CA ASP A 121 7.25 10.87 -12.66
C ASP A 121 7.19 11.33 -11.19
N ARG A 122 8.31 11.20 -10.46
CA ARG A 122 8.40 11.65 -9.06
C ARG A 122 8.19 13.16 -8.91
N ASP A 123 8.46 13.94 -9.97
CA ASP A 123 8.35 15.39 -9.97
C ASP A 123 7.00 15.91 -10.47
N GLU A 124 6.19 15.07 -11.14
CA GLU A 124 4.92 15.47 -11.73
C GLU A 124 3.87 14.35 -11.61
N PRO A 125 2.97 14.39 -10.61
CA PRO A 125 1.89 13.41 -10.53
C PRO A 125 0.98 13.48 -11.76
N PRO A 126 0.44 12.35 -12.22
CA PRO A 126 -0.44 12.31 -13.38
C PRO A 126 -1.71 13.15 -13.16
N GLU A 127 -2.36 13.59 -14.24
CA GLU A 127 -3.61 14.34 -14.16
C GLU A 127 -4.74 13.50 -13.57
N GLU A 128 -4.82 12.24 -13.95
CA GLU A 128 -5.75 11.25 -13.37
C GLU A 128 -4.98 10.37 -12.37
N PRO A 129 -5.52 10.13 -11.18
CA PRO A 129 -4.89 9.26 -10.20
C PRO A 129 -4.60 7.88 -10.77
N LEU A 130 -3.40 7.37 -10.49
CA LEU A 130 -2.98 6.02 -10.78
C LEU A 130 -2.81 5.27 -9.46
N LEU A 131 -3.59 4.21 -9.27
CA LEU A 131 -3.46 3.26 -8.18
C LEU A 131 -3.18 1.90 -8.76
N HIS A 132 -1.94 1.44 -8.66
CA HIS A 132 -1.55 0.10 -9.09
C HIS A 132 -1.38 -0.81 -7.87
N VAL A 133 -2.09 -1.95 -7.88
CA VAL A 133 -2.00 -2.96 -6.82
C VAL A 133 -1.65 -4.28 -7.47
N ALA A 134 -0.47 -4.79 -7.19
CA ALA A 134 0.02 -6.05 -7.69
C ALA A 134 0.27 -7.05 -6.56
N ASP A 135 -0.18 -8.27 -6.74
CA ASP A 135 0.00 -9.38 -5.82
C ASP A 135 0.59 -10.57 -6.57
N ALA A 136 1.55 -11.26 -5.98
CA ALA A 136 2.11 -12.46 -6.56
C ALA A 136 2.37 -13.54 -5.53
N LEU A 137 2.06 -14.77 -5.91
CA LEU A 137 2.47 -15.98 -5.23
C LEU A 137 3.66 -16.56 -5.98
N PHE A 138 4.73 -16.87 -5.24
CA PHE A 138 5.90 -17.56 -5.74
C PHE A 138 6.00 -18.93 -5.06
N ALA A 139 6.05 -19.98 -5.84
CA ALA A 139 6.14 -21.35 -5.33
C ALA A 139 7.38 -22.07 -5.87
N ALA A 140 7.92 -22.99 -5.06
CA ALA A 140 9.00 -23.85 -5.52
C ALA A 140 8.53 -24.70 -6.73
N PRO A 141 9.38 -24.95 -7.75
CA PRO A 141 8.99 -25.69 -8.95
C PRO A 141 8.49 -27.11 -8.68
N ASP A 142 8.88 -27.70 -7.54
CA ASP A 142 8.47 -29.03 -7.08
C ASP A 142 7.35 -28.97 -6.02
N ALA A 143 6.70 -27.83 -5.84
CA ALA A 143 5.63 -27.68 -4.84
C ALA A 143 4.42 -28.58 -5.12
N GLY A 144 4.09 -28.83 -6.39
CA GLY A 144 2.96 -29.64 -6.78
C GLY A 144 1.63 -28.94 -6.52
N LEU A 145 1.47 -27.73 -7.07
CA LEU A 145 0.26 -26.92 -6.92
C LEU A 145 -1.01 -27.67 -7.38
N GLU A 146 -2.06 -27.55 -6.60
CA GLU A 146 -3.36 -28.16 -6.92
C GLU A 146 -4.01 -27.43 -8.12
N PRO A 147 -4.46 -28.16 -9.17
CA PRO A 147 -5.10 -27.54 -10.33
C PRO A 147 -6.31 -26.68 -9.99
N THR A 148 -7.13 -27.10 -9.01
CA THR A 148 -8.30 -26.36 -8.53
C THR A 148 -7.92 -25.05 -7.86
N PHE A 149 -6.77 -24.97 -7.22
CA PHE A 149 -6.24 -23.73 -6.67
C PHE A 149 -5.90 -22.73 -7.77
N LEU A 150 -5.15 -23.19 -8.80
CA LEU A 150 -4.82 -22.34 -9.96
C LEU A 150 -6.07 -21.84 -10.71
N GLU A 151 -7.10 -22.70 -10.84
CA GLU A 151 -8.39 -22.30 -11.43
C GLU A 151 -9.08 -21.19 -10.63
N ARG A 152 -9.07 -21.28 -9.30
CA ARG A 152 -9.71 -20.30 -8.41
C ARG A 152 -8.92 -19.00 -8.39
N VAL A 153 -7.59 -19.05 -8.32
CA VAL A 153 -6.72 -17.86 -8.38
C VAL A 153 -6.90 -17.12 -9.72
N ALA A 154 -6.93 -17.84 -10.85
CA ALA A 154 -7.21 -17.23 -12.15
C ALA A 154 -8.60 -16.61 -12.20
N ARG A 155 -9.62 -17.30 -11.67
CA ARG A 155 -11.02 -16.92 -11.74
C ARG A 155 -11.36 -15.69 -10.89
N PHE A 156 -10.84 -15.61 -9.65
CA PHE A 156 -11.24 -14.60 -8.69
C PHE A 156 -10.21 -13.46 -8.54
N HIS A 157 -8.96 -13.73 -8.87
CA HIS A 157 -7.86 -12.78 -8.65
C HIS A 157 -7.20 -12.28 -9.94
N ASP A 158 -7.57 -12.84 -11.10
CA ASP A 158 -6.92 -12.58 -12.40
C ASP A 158 -5.41 -12.85 -12.38
N ALA A 159 -4.96 -13.84 -11.60
CA ALA A 159 -3.56 -14.10 -11.30
C ALA A 159 -3.18 -15.56 -11.57
N GLY A 160 -1.87 -15.83 -11.55
CA GLY A 160 -1.24 -17.14 -11.52
C GLY A 160 -0.26 -17.27 -10.37
N VAL A 161 0.54 -18.33 -10.39
CA VAL A 161 1.61 -18.59 -9.43
C VAL A 161 2.93 -18.68 -10.19
N THR A 162 3.93 -17.90 -9.79
CA THR A 162 5.24 -17.87 -10.44
C THR A 162 6.17 -18.90 -9.79
N GLU A 163 6.83 -19.73 -10.61
CA GLU A 163 7.84 -20.66 -10.10
C GLU A 163 9.13 -19.94 -9.71
N ALA A 164 9.64 -20.22 -8.50
CA ALA A 164 10.89 -19.68 -7.98
C ALA A 164 11.73 -20.77 -7.27
N ASP A 165 12.97 -20.95 -7.71
CA ASP A 165 13.91 -21.86 -7.04
C ASP A 165 14.63 -21.11 -5.89
N PHE A 166 14.05 -21.19 -4.69
CA PHE A 166 14.53 -20.50 -3.50
C PHE A 166 15.90 -20.96 -2.99
N ARG A 167 16.43 -22.09 -3.50
CA ARG A 167 17.76 -22.62 -3.14
C ARG A 167 18.92 -21.82 -3.71
N GLY A 168 18.62 -20.85 -4.58
CA GLY A 168 19.63 -20.11 -5.32
C GLY A 168 19.43 -18.59 -5.32
N ARG A 169 20.50 -17.86 -5.65
CA ARG A 169 20.48 -16.40 -5.78
C ARG A 169 19.49 -15.88 -6.85
N LYS A 170 19.01 -16.76 -7.72
CA LYS A 170 18.08 -16.39 -8.79
C LYS A 170 16.69 -16.07 -8.27
N ALA A 171 16.26 -16.67 -7.17
CA ALA A 171 14.97 -16.35 -6.58
C ALA A 171 14.95 -14.91 -6.09
N LYS A 172 15.95 -14.47 -5.30
CA LYS A 172 16.01 -13.06 -4.83
C LYS A 172 15.97 -12.10 -6.01
N ALA A 173 16.78 -12.31 -7.05
CA ALA A 173 16.79 -11.47 -8.23
C ALA A 173 15.44 -11.46 -8.99
N LEU A 174 14.71 -12.58 -8.98
CA LEU A 174 13.37 -12.68 -9.56
C LEU A 174 12.37 -11.84 -8.76
N LEU A 175 12.39 -11.95 -7.44
CA LEU A 175 11.51 -11.21 -6.55
C LEU A 175 11.80 -9.70 -6.61
N ASP A 176 13.09 -9.30 -6.62
CA ASP A 176 13.51 -7.91 -6.75
C ASP A 176 13.05 -7.31 -8.09
N ALA A 177 13.25 -8.05 -9.19
CA ALA A 177 12.81 -7.62 -10.51
C ALA A 177 11.28 -7.48 -10.59
N TRP A 178 10.54 -8.34 -9.89
CA TRP A 178 9.08 -8.25 -9.82
C TRP A 178 8.66 -6.99 -9.05
N VAL A 179 9.17 -6.76 -7.85
CA VAL A 179 8.86 -5.58 -7.04
C VAL A 179 9.21 -4.30 -7.78
N SER A 180 10.43 -4.22 -8.37
CA SER A 180 10.88 -3.06 -9.11
C SER A 180 9.97 -2.77 -10.32
N ARG A 181 9.53 -3.80 -11.04
CA ARG A 181 8.60 -3.64 -12.16
C ARG A 181 7.24 -3.13 -11.70
N GLU A 182 6.63 -3.76 -10.68
CA GLU A 182 5.29 -3.41 -10.21
C GLU A 182 5.25 -2.06 -9.47
N THR A 183 6.42 -1.55 -9.04
CA THR A 183 6.52 -0.22 -8.41
C THR A 183 7.08 0.86 -9.33
N GLY A 184 7.29 0.56 -10.61
CA GLY A 184 7.92 1.52 -11.54
C GLY A 184 9.34 1.93 -11.12
N GLY A 185 10.05 1.07 -10.37
CA GLY A 185 11.39 1.34 -9.84
C GLY A 185 11.40 2.18 -8.56
N LEU A 186 10.26 2.44 -7.93
CA LEU A 186 10.21 3.15 -6.64
C LEU A 186 10.78 2.30 -5.52
N ILE A 187 10.58 0.97 -5.58
CA ILE A 187 11.18 -0.01 -4.67
C ILE A 187 12.01 -0.98 -5.53
N GLU A 188 13.31 -1.06 -5.25
CA GLU A 188 14.25 -1.85 -6.06
C GLU A 188 14.44 -3.28 -5.55
N GLU A 189 14.25 -3.52 -4.25
CA GLU A 189 14.51 -4.81 -3.60
C GLU A 189 13.28 -5.35 -2.90
N ALA A 190 12.97 -6.63 -3.14
CA ALA A 190 11.91 -7.33 -2.42
C ALA A 190 12.27 -7.46 -0.94
N PRO A 191 11.36 -7.11 -0.01
CA PRO A 191 11.62 -7.13 1.43
C PRO A 191 11.49 -8.55 2.00
N SER A 192 12.29 -9.50 1.51
CA SER A 192 12.24 -10.88 1.98
C SER A 192 13.62 -11.49 2.11
N ASP A 193 13.90 -12.01 3.30
CA ASP A 193 14.99 -12.95 3.53
C ASP A 193 14.52 -14.33 3.08
N LEU A 194 15.07 -14.82 1.97
CA LEU A 194 14.70 -16.11 1.41
C LEU A 194 15.46 -17.23 2.12
N ASP A 195 14.71 -18.12 2.76
CA ASP A 195 15.24 -19.41 3.22
C ASP A 195 15.28 -20.40 2.04
N PRO A 196 16.38 -21.17 1.83
CA PRO A 196 16.43 -22.23 0.83
C PRO A 196 15.34 -23.31 0.95
N GLU A 197 14.74 -23.46 2.13
CA GLU A 197 13.61 -24.37 2.38
C GLU A 197 12.24 -23.72 2.09
N THR A 198 12.21 -22.44 1.71
CA THR A 198 10.97 -21.75 1.28
C THR A 198 10.31 -22.50 0.15
N ARG A 199 9.02 -22.78 0.27
CA ARG A 199 8.21 -23.43 -0.77
C ARG A 199 7.09 -22.53 -1.31
N LEU A 200 6.66 -21.56 -0.52
CA LEU A 200 5.64 -20.58 -0.88
C LEU A 200 5.98 -19.25 -0.23
N THR A 201 6.02 -18.20 -1.01
CA THR A 201 6.10 -16.82 -0.51
C THR A 201 5.12 -15.92 -1.24
N LEU A 202 4.69 -14.89 -0.56
CA LEU A 202 3.73 -13.91 -1.01
C LEU A 202 4.42 -12.55 -1.11
N LEU A 203 4.32 -11.91 -2.25
CA LEU A 203 4.72 -10.52 -2.45
C LEU A 203 3.53 -9.68 -2.84
N ASN A 204 3.55 -8.48 -2.31
CA ASN A 204 2.56 -7.48 -2.60
C ASN A 204 3.25 -6.13 -2.83
N ALA A 205 2.86 -5.45 -3.89
CA ALA A 205 3.35 -4.13 -4.24
C ALA A 205 2.17 -3.20 -4.51
N VAL A 206 2.26 -1.99 -4.01
CA VAL A 206 1.22 -0.98 -4.24
C VAL A 206 1.87 0.38 -4.49
N VAL A 207 1.37 1.07 -5.50
CA VAL A 207 1.83 2.41 -5.87
C VAL A 207 0.63 3.31 -6.08
N LEU A 208 0.73 4.52 -5.53
CA LEU A 208 -0.20 5.60 -5.79
C LEU A 208 0.54 6.80 -6.34
N ALA A 209 0.04 7.33 -7.44
CA ALA A 209 0.42 8.64 -7.95
C ALA A 209 -0.86 9.45 -8.19
N ALA A 210 -1.03 10.56 -7.48
CA ALA A 210 -2.27 11.34 -7.53
C ALA A 210 -2.03 12.81 -7.23
N ARG A 211 -2.65 13.70 -8.03
CA ARG A 211 -2.58 15.15 -7.89
C ARG A 211 -3.67 15.65 -6.96
N TRP A 212 -3.34 16.62 -6.09
CA TRP A 212 -4.36 17.31 -5.30
C TRP A 212 -5.36 18.04 -6.17
N GLN A 213 -6.63 17.99 -5.82
CA GLN A 213 -7.66 18.82 -6.46
C GLN A 213 -7.37 20.31 -6.24
N SER A 214 -6.84 20.67 -5.09
CA SER A 214 -6.42 22.04 -4.73
C SER A 214 -4.94 21.99 -4.28
N PRO A 215 -3.97 22.08 -5.21
CA PRO A 215 -2.55 22.01 -4.89
C PRO A 215 -2.09 23.14 -3.95
N PHE A 216 -1.03 22.88 -3.22
CA PHE A 216 -0.33 23.91 -2.44
C PHE A 216 0.62 24.69 -3.34
N ALA A 217 0.83 25.98 -3.04
CA ALA A 217 1.76 26.79 -3.80
C ALA A 217 3.17 26.72 -3.18
N PRO A 218 4.19 26.25 -3.91
CA PRO A 218 5.54 26.12 -3.36
C PRO A 218 6.14 27.43 -2.84
N SER A 219 5.69 28.56 -3.37
CA SER A 219 6.18 29.91 -2.98
C SER A 219 5.77 30.31 -1.57
N VAL A 220 4.82 29.61 -0.96
CA VAL A 220 4.35 29.86 0.42
C VAL A 220 4.65 28.70 1.38
N THR A 221 5.32 27.64 0.91
CA THR A 221 5.90 26.61 1.77
C THR A 221 7.03 27.25 2.59
N SER A 222 7.01 27.02 3.90
CA SER A 222 7.98 27.58 4.85
C SER A 222 8.39 26.56 5.90
N GLU A 223 9.57 26.76 6.51
CA GLU A 223 9.99 25.95 7.65
C GLU A 223 9.15 26.30 8.87
N GLU A 224 8.41 25.33 9.39
CA GLU A 224 7.59 25.44 10.58
C GLU A 224 8.02 24.42 11.64
N ARG A 225 7.62 24.67 12.88
CA ARG A 225 7.95 23.79 14.00
C ARG A 225 7.02 22.59 14.01
N PHE A 226 7.60 21.39 14.04
CA PHE A 226 6.90 20.14 14.30
C PHE A 226 7.36 19.55 15.64
N THR A 227 6.43 19.15 16.51
CA THR A 227 6.70 18.56 17.80
C THR A 227 6.56 17.04 17.71
N ARG A 228 7.64 16.29 17.87
CA ARG A 228 7.65 14.83 17.82
C ARG A 228 6.96 14.20 19.04
N ALA A 229 6.70 12.89 18.99
CA ALA A 229 6.07 12.13 20.09
C ALA A 229 6.87 12.19 21.40
N ASP A 230 8.20 12.30 21.34
CA ASP A 230 9.09 12.44 22.50
C ASP A 230 9.15 13.87 23.08
N GLY A 231 8.39 14.81 22.50
CA GLY A 231 8.37 16.24 22.89
C GLY A 231 9.51 17.06 22.31
N SER A 232 10.44 16.46 21.56
CA SER A 232 11.46 17.22 20.84
C SER A 232 10.83 17.97 19.65
N SER A 233 11.49 19.02 19.17
CA SER A 233 10.99 19.79 18.02
C SER A 233 11.99 19.76 16.86
N VAL A 234 11.47 19.78 15.66
CA VAL A 234 12.21 19.90 14.41
C VAL A 234 11.59 21.00 13.56
N MET A 235 12.37 21.63 12.68
CA MET A 235 11.86 22.51 11.63
C MET A 235 11.67 21.69 10.36
N VAL A 236 10.48 21.78 9.75
CA VAL A 236 10.11 21.01 8.56
C VAL A 236 9.42 21.91 7.53
N ASP A 237 9.64 21.63 6.26
CA ASP A 237 8.93 22.30 5.18
C ASP A 237 7.43 22.03 5.29
N THR A 238 6.67 23.07 5.59
CA THR A 238 5.22 23.02 5.77
C THR A 238 4.51 23.78 4.68
N MET A 239 3.69 23.07 3.95
CA MET A 239 2.84 23.58 2.87
C MET A 239 1.60 24.25 3.48
N VAL A 240 1.11 25.32 2.86
CA VAL A 240 -0.12 25.97 3.29
C VAL A 240 -0.99 26.35 2.10
N ASN A 241 -2.29 26.09 2.22
CA ASN A 241 -3.29 26.67 1.33
C ASN A 241 -4.63 26.82 2.01
N LEU A 242 -5.48 27.68 1.43
CA LEU A 242 -6.89 27.83 1.79
C LEU A 242 -7.73 27.17 0.71
N ALA A 243 -8.56 26.21 1.09
CA ALA A 243 -9.47 25.53 0.17
C ALA A 243 -10.74 25.05 0.89
N PRO A 244 -11.86 24.87 0.16
CA PRO A 244 -13.05 24.22 0.72
C PRO A 244 -12.75 22.73 0.95
N ARG A 245 -12.93 22.27 2.19
CA ARG A 245 -12.68 20.88 2.62
C ARG A 245 -13.74 20.41 3.61
N ARG A 246 -13.99 19.10 3.66
CA ARG A 246 -14.72 18.53 4.78
C ARG A 246 -13.77 18.51 5.98
N PHE A 247 -14.21 19.12 7.08
CA PHE A 247 -13.51 19.17 8.35
C PHE A 247 -14.43 18.64 9.44
N ALA A 248 -13.89 17.81 10.31
CA ALA A 248 -14.59 17.29 11.48
C ALA A 248 -13.69 17.25 12.70
N GLN A 249 -14.29 17.22 13.87
CA GLN A 249 -13.59 17.03 15.14
C GLN A 249 -14.41 16.13 16.06
N GLY A 250 -13.73 15.36 16.87
CA GLY A 250 -14.32 14.44 17.83
C GLY A 250 -13.53 14.37 19.14
N GLU A 251 -13.80 13.35 19.93
CA GLU A 251 -13.09 13.14 21.17
C GLU A 251 -11.65 12.68 20.91
N GLY A 252 -10.69 13.56 21.19
CA GLY A 252 -9.26 13.28 21.06
C GLY A 252 -8.69 13.42 19.64
N TRP A 253 -9.42 14.02 18.69
CA TRP A 253 -8.92 14.23 17.33
C TRP A 253 -9.60 15.37 16.55
N GLN A 254 -8.87 15.89 15.57
CA GLN A 254 -9.39 16.73 14.47
C GLN A 254 -9.05 16.05 13.16
N ALA A 255 -9.90 16.20 12.13
CA ALA A 255 -9.65 15.58 10.83
C ALA A 255 -10.09 16.48 9.68
N VAL A 256 -9.38 16.36 8.55
CA VAL A 256 -9.68 17.05 7.30
C VAL A 256 -9.54 16.10 6.13
N GLU A 257 -10.47 16.20 5.17
CA GLU A 257 -10.39 15.53 3.88
C GLU A 257 -9.67 16.42 2.88
N VAL A 258 -8.64 15.91 2.24
CA VAL A 258 -7.88 16.55 1.16
C VAL A 258 -8.11 15.76 -0.13
N PRO A 259 -9.00 16.23 -1.03
CA PRO A 259 -9.33 15.49 -2.24
C PRO A 259 -8.20 15.49 -3.26
N TYR A 260 -8.02 14.37 -3.96
CA TYR A 260 -7.29 14.31 -5.22
C TYR A 260 -8.17 14.70 -6.40
N THR A 261 -7.62 14.80 -7.59
CA THR A 261 -8.32 15.26 -8.81
C THR A 261 -9.56 14.43 -9.15
N SER A 262 -9.52 13.11 -8.88
CA SER A 262 -10.68 12.22 -9.02
C SER A 262 -10.51 10.95 -8.19
N GLY A 263 -11.60 10.28 -7.87
CA GLY A 263 -11.66 8.91 -7.36
C GLY A 263 -11.11 8.66 -5.95
N LEU A 264 -10.27 9.54 -5.41
CA LEU A 264 -9.55 9.35 -4.15
C LEU A 264 -9.54 10.63 -3.30
N ALA A 265 -9.38 10.45 -1.99
CA ALA A 265 -9.09 11.52 -1.04
C ALA A 265 -8.14 11.04 0.06
N MET A 266 -7.32 11.96 0.59
CA MET A 266 -6.57 11.72 1.82
C MET A 266 -7.34 12.32 2.99
N ILE A 267 -7.61 11.50 4.01
CA ILE A 267 -8.12 11.96 5.31
C ILE A 267 -6.92 12.06 6.24
N ILE A 268 -6.64 13.27 6.71
CA ILE A 268 -5.60 13.53 7.72
C ILE A 268 -6.32 13.66 9.06
N ALA A 269 -5.92 12.86 10.01
CA ALA A 269 -6.41 12.90 11.39
C ALA A 269 -5.28 13.29 12.33
N LEU A 270 -5.50 14.37 13.09
CA LEU A 270 -4.56 14.93 14.03
C LEU A 270 -5.02 14.57 15.45
N PRO A 271 -4.40 13.59 16.13
CA PRO A 271 -4.70 13.27 17.53
C PRO A 271 -4.41 14.43 18.46
N ASP A 272 -5.02 14.45 19.64
CA ASP A 272 -4.68 15.41 20.69
C ASP A 272 -3.20 15.29 21.10
N GLU A 273 -2.64 16.38 21.63
CA GLU A 273 -1.24 16.43 22.04
C GLU A 273 -0.90 15.30 23.02
N GLY A 274 0.15 14.54 22.70
CA GLY A 274 0.63 13.40 23.49
C GLY A 274 -0.20 12.12 23.34
N ALA A 275 -1.20 12.11 22.46
CA ALA A 275 -1.93 10.89 22.13
C ALA A 275 -1.16 10.01 21.12
N GLY A 276 -1.37 8.70 21.23
CA GLY A 276 -0.86 7.72 20.25
C GLY A 276 -1.63 7.73 18.93
N PRO A 277 -1.39 6.72 18.05
CA PRO A 277 -2.15 6.55 16.83
C PRO A 277 -3.65 6.36 17.11
N LEU A 278 -4.49 6.76 16.16
CA LEU A 278 -5.92 6.54 16.25
C LEU A 278 -6.23 5.04 16.23
N THR A 279 -7.09 4.64 17.13
CA THR A 279 -7.67 3.28 17.14
C THR A 279 -8.63 3.08 15.97
N ALA A 280 -8.94 1.82 15.66
CA ALA A 280 -9.94 1.50 14.64
C ALA A 280 -11.31 2.16 14.90
N ALA A 281 -11.76 2.19 16.17
CA ALA A 281 -13.01 2.84 16.55
C ALA A 281 -12.98 4.36 16.30
N GLN A 282 -11.87 5.03 16.60
CA GLN A 282 -11.70 6.46 16.30
C GLN A 282 -11.67 6.72 14.78
N TRP A 283 -11.07 5.82 14.00
CA TRP A 283 -11.11 5.91 12.54
C TRP A 283 -12.54 5.74 11.98
N ASP A 284 -13.36 4.85 12.57
CA ASP A 284 -14.78 4.73 12.22
C ASP A 284 -15.52 6.06 12.50
N ASP A 285 -15.26 6.66 13.68
CA ASP A 285 -15.81 7.97 14.05
C ASP A 285 -15.35 9.09 13.10
N VAL A 286 -14.06 9.13 12.74
CA VAL A 286 -13.50 10.12 11.78
C VAL A 286 -14.20 9.99 10.43
N ARG A 287 -14.29 8.78 9.86
CA ARG A 287 -14.93 8.58 8.56
C ARG A 287 -16.42 8.95 8.58
N ALA A 288 -17.13 8.54 9.63
CA ALA A 288 -18.53 8.89 9.80
C ALA A 288 -18.73 10.41 9.93
N ALA A 289 -17.89 11.09 10.70
CA ALA A 289 -17.96 12.53 10.89
C ALA A 289 -17.62 13.32 9.62
N ILE A 290 -16.60 12.89 8.85
CA ILE A 290 -16.26 13.49 7.54
C ILE A 290 -17.40 13.24 6.53
N ALA A 291 -17.95 12.03 6.47
CA ALA A 291 -19.06 11.71 5.56
C ALA A 291 -20.35 12.49 5.88
N ALA A 292 -20.56 12.87 7.13
CA ALA A 292 -21.70 13.66 7.57
C ALA A 292 -21.62 15.16 7.20
N GLN A 293 -20.47 15.61 6.66
CA GLN A 293 -20.34 17.00 6.20
C GLN A 293 -20.91 17.16 4.80
N ASP A 294 -22.13 17.72 4.70
CA ASP A 294 -22.81 17.96 3.42
C ASP A 294 -22.15 19.10 2.62
N GLU A 295 -21.65 20.13 3.32
CA GLU A 295 -21.01 21.29 2.71
C GLU A 295 -19.56 21.42 3.19
N PRO A 296 -18.59 21.65 2.27
CA PRO A 296 -17.20 21.85 2.65
C PRO A 296 -17.01 23.22 3.33
N THR A 297 -16.14 23.24 4.32
CA THR A 297 -15.74 24.40 5.12
C THR A 297 -14.48 25.04 4.54
N GLN A 298 -14.33 26.36 4.62
CA GLN A 298 -13.09 27.06 4.23
C GLN A 298 -11.99 26.81 5.25
N VAL A 299 -11.07 25.89 4.92
CA VAL A 299 -9.98 25.45 5.80
C VAL A 299 -8.66 25.99 5.30
N VAL A 300 -7.93 26.72 6.17
CA VAL A 300 -6.48 26.92 6.02
C VAL A 300 -5.80 25.70 6.60
N LEU A 301 -5.13 24.94 5.75
CA LEU A 301 -4.41 23.73 6.16
C LEU A 301 -2.92 24.00 6.09
N TRP A 302 -2.22 23.80 7.23
CA TRP A 302 -0.77 23.74 7.36
C TRP A 302 -0.36 22.29 7.45
N LEU A 303 0.30 21.76 6.42
CA LEU A 303 0.62 20.34 6.28
C LEU A 303 2.11 20.18 5.96
N PRO A 304 2.91 19.47 6.79
CA PRO A 304 4.29 19.19 6.44
C PRO A 304 4.39 18.37 5.15
N ARG A 305 5.50 18.54 4.42
CA ARG A 305 5.94 17.59 3.41
C ARG A 305 6.54 16.40 4.12
N TRP A 306 6.35 15.19 3.56
CA TRP A 306 7.03 13.99 4.06
C TRP A 306 7.23 12.96 2.97
N GLU A 307 8.21 12.12 3.21
CA GLU A 307 8.44 10.89 2.46
C GLU A 307 8.61 9.74 3.45
N THR A 308 8.04 8.60 3.16
CA THR A 308 8.11 7.44 4.07
C THR A 308 8.10 6.16 3.27
N ASP A 309 9.10 5.33 3.53
CA ASP A 309 9.18 3.96 3.07
C ASP A 309 8.90 3.02 4.23
N THR A 310 8.06 2.04 4.02
CA THR A 310 7.74 1.03 5.03
C THR A 310 7.90 -0.36 4.49
N VAL A 311 8.63 -1.17 5.22
CA VAL A 311 8.77 -2.60 4.99
C VAL A 311 8.32 -3.33 6.25
N ILE A 312 7.37 -4.25 6.11
CA ILE A 312 6.86 -5.04 7.22
C ILE A 312 6.94 -6.52 6.87
N ASP A 313 7.50 -7.31 7.79
CA ASP A 313 7.32 -8.75 7.81
C ASP A 313 5.92 -9.08 8.34
N LEU A 314 5.04 -9.50 7.44
CA LEU A 314 3.67 -9.85 7.78
C LEU A 314 3.58 -11.18 8.54
N ALA A 315 4.59 -12.06 8.44
CA ALA A 315 4.64 -13.29 9.22
C ALA A 315 4.92 -13.01 10.71
N GLU A 316 5.51 -11.86 11.05
CA GLU A 316 5.66 -11.39 12.43
C GLU A 316 4.45 -10.56 12.88
N ALA A 317 3.91 -9.70 12.01
CA ALA A 317 2.89 -8.73 12.40
C ALA A 317 1.48 -9.33 12.50
N LEU A 318 1.07 -10.18 11.56
CA LEU A 318 -0.30 -10.69 11.46
C LEU A 318 -0.70 -11.72 12.52
N PRO A 319 0.19 -12.56 13.08
CA PRO A 319 -0.17 -13.45 14.18
C PRO A 319 -0.75 -12.73 15.40
N ALA A 320 -0.23 -11.55 15.74
CA ALA A 320 -0.76 -10.73 16.83
C ALA A 320 -2.19 -10.23 16.57
N LEU A 321 -2.61 -10.22 15.32
CA LEU A 321 -3.94 -9.78 14.87
C LEU A 321 -4.90 -10.97 14.62
N GLY A 322 -4.45 -12.21 14.92
CA GLY A 322 -5.27 -13.42 14.82
C GLY A 322 -5.06 -14.25 13.55
N LEU A 323 -4.14 -13.87 12.68
CA LEU A 323 -3.78 -14.64 11.48
C LEU A 323 -2.43 -15.35 11.68
N GLU A 324 -2.42 -16.45 12.44
CA GLU A 324 -1.21 -17.20 12.79
C GLU A 324 -1.08 -18.53 12.05
N ARG A 325 -2.22 -19.21 11.77
CA ARG A 325 -2.21 -20.58 11.27
C ARG A 325 -1.69 -20.73 9.86
N VAL A 326 -1.86 -19.69 9.04
CA VAL A 326 -1.36 -19.64 7.66
C VAL A 326 0.18 -19.75 7.60
N PHE A 327 0.88 -19.32 8.64
CA PHE A 327 2.34 -19.39 8.78
C PHE A 327 2.84 -20.68 9.45
N SER A 328 1.94 -21.61 9.74
CA SER A 328 2.24 -22.87 10.41
C SER A 328 1.72 -24.05 9.62
N TRP A 329 2.45 -25.17 9.68
CA TRP A 329 1.97 -26.39 9.08
C TRP A 329 0.80 -26.97 9.88
N THR A 330 -0.38 -26.90 9.30
CA THR A 330 -1.63 -27.36 9.91
C THR A 330 -2.37 -28.38 9.04
N GLY A 331 -1.94 -28.55 7.77
CA GLY A 331 -2.66 -29.32 6.75
C GLY A 331 -3.91 -28.59 6.20
N GLU A 332 -4.18 -27.37 6.66
CA GLU A 332 -5.38 -26.60 6.25
C GLU A 332 -5.13 -25.71 5.03
N LEU A 333 -3.89 -25.69 4.50
CA LEU A 333 -3.50 -25.10 3.21
C LEU A 333 -3.19 -26.16 2.14
N ASP A 334 -3.53 -27.42 2.38
CA ASP A 334 -3.30 -28.52 1.43
C ASP A 334 -4.05 -28.31 0.11
N GLY A 335 -5.03 -27.41 0.05
CA GLY A 335 -5.67 -26.99 -1.18
C GLY A 335 -4.79 -26.14 -2.10
N VAL A 336 -3.67 -25.58 -1.59
CA VAL A 336 -2.64 -24.91 -2.41
C VAL A 336 -1.69 -25.95 -2.99
N PHE A 337 -1.07 -26.73 -2.13
CA PHE A 337 -0.32 -27.96 -2.38
C PHE A 337 -0.16 -28.73 -1.06
N ARG A 338 0.18 -30.00 -1.15
CA ARG A 338 0.30 -30.85 0.04
C ARG A 338 1.34 -30.33 1.02
N ASP A 339 0.97 -30.27 2.30
CA ASP A 339 1.79 -29.77 3.41
C ASP A 339 2.20 -28.29 3.25
N ALA A 340 1.34 -27.47 2.59
CA ALA A 340 1.59 -26.04 2.38
C ALA A 340 1.50 -25.23 3.67
N PHE A 341 2.36 -24.24 3.78
CA PHE A 341 2.28 -23.11 4.70
C PHE A 341 3.06 -21.93 4.09
N VAL A 342 2.77 -20.71 4.53
CA VAL A 342 3.50 -19.51 4.11
C VAL A 342 4.75 -19.38 4.95
N SER A 343 5.92 -19.49 4.33
CA SER A 343 7.21 -19.36 5.02
C SER A 343 7.75 -17.94 5.06
N GLY A 344 7.15 -17.03 4.28
CA GLY A 344 7.48 -15.60 4.28
C GLY A 344 6.35 -14.80 3.64
N ALA A 345 6.03 -13.66 4.22
CA ALA A 345 5.09 -12.69 3.66
C ALA A 345 5.59 -11.30 4.00
N ALA A 346 5.76 -10.46 3.01
CA ALA A 346 6.26 -9.13 3.21
C ALA A 346 5.41 -8.10 2.46
N HIS A 347 5.22 -6.96 3.08
CA HIS A 347 4.56 -5.81 2.51
C HIS A 347 5.55 -4.65 2.45
N ALA A 348 5.63 -4.02 1.28
CA ALA A 348 6.39 -2.80 1.08
C ALA A 348 5.49 -1.72 0.49
N ALA A 349 5.56 -0.54 1.05
CA ALA A 349 4.87 0.64 0.55
C ALA A 349 5.76 1.87 0.66
N THR A 350 5.60 2.79 -0.26
CA THR A 350 6.26 4.10 -0.24
C THR A 350 5.23 5.19 -0.49
N ILE A 351 5.43 6.33 0.13
CA ILE A 351 4.61 7.52 -0.07
C ILE A 351 5.48 8.77 0.00
N THR A 352 5.32 9.66 -0.97
CA THR A 352 5.86 11.01 -0.93
C THR A 352 4.70 11.99 -1.04
N VAL A 353 4.58 12.92 -0.10
CA VAL A 353 3.53 13.95 -0.09
C VAL A 353 4.16 15.32 -0.20
N ALA A 354 3.78 16.04 -1.23
CA ALA A 354 4.29 17.34 -1.58
C ALA A 354 3.17 18.26 -2.14
N GLU A 355 3.54 19.46 -2.59
CA GLU A 355 2.62 20.53 -2.97
C GLU A 355 1.64 20.16 -4.08
N LYS A 356 2.04 19.34 -5.04
CA LYS A 356 1.20 18.96 -6.18
C LYS A 356 0.32 17.75 -5.90
N GLY A 357 0.71 16.88 -4.94
CA GLY A 357 0.02 15.63 -4.69
C GLY A 357 0.85 14.61 -3.93
N THR A 358 0.48 13.35 -4.11
CA THR A 358 1.24 12.18 -3.67
C THR A 358 2.09 11.70 -4.84
N VAL A 359 3.39 11.40 -4.59
CA VAL A 359 4.46 11.22 -5.58
C VAL A 359 4.69 12.50 -6.38
N ALA A 360 5.27 13.54 -5.80
CA ALA A 360 5.81 14.69 -6.57
C ALA A 360 6.65 15.67 -5.75
N ALA A 361 7.74 16.10 -6.32
CA ALA A 361 8.43 17.33 -5.94
C ALA A 361 8.69 18.13 -7.21
N ALA A 362 8.13 19.31 -7.40
CA ALA A 362 8.63 20.49 -8.05
C ALA A 362 7.58 21.51 -8.53
N VAL A 363 8.06 22.72 -8.77
CA VAL A 363 7.46 24.05 -8.89
C VAL A 363 6.46 24.19 -10.02
N THR A 364 5.24 24.65 -9.72
CA THR A 364 4.34 25.28 -10.70
C THR A 364 3.75 26.56 -10.11
N GLN A 365 3.76 27.62 -10.88
CA GLN A 365 3.22 28.93 -10.54
C GLN A 365 1.70 28.91 -10.71
N ILE A 366 0.96 29.26 -9.67
CA ILE A 366 -0.48 29.46 -9.74
C ILE A 366 -0.76 30.95 -9.67
N ASP A 367 -1.40 31.50 -10.70
CA ASP A 367 -1.85 32.89 -10.74
C ASP A 367 -3.17 33.02 -9.93
N ALA A 368 -3.15 33.89 -8.92
CA ALA A 368 -4.34 34.19 -8.13
C ALA A 368 -5.19 35.27 -8.82
N GLU A 369 -6.45 34.97 -9.13
CA GLU A 369 -7.41 35.97 -9.52
C GLU A 369 -7.92 36.78 -8.31
N ALA A 370 -8.03 38.10 -8.44
CA ALA A 370 -8.48 39.02 -7.41
C ALA A 370 -10.00 38.91 -7.22
N GLY A 371 -10.42 38.12 -6.24
CA GLY A 371 -11.78 38.10 -5.67
C GLY A 371 -11.78 38.65 -4.24
N SER A 372 -12.96 38.87 -3.65
CA SER A 372 -13.07 39.19 -2.21
C SER A 372 -12.42 38.03 -1.40
N ALA A 373 -11.57 38.37 -0.41
CA ALA A 373 -10.93 37.36 0.42
C ALA A 373 -11.98 36.41 1.02
N PRO A 374 -11.84 35.09 0.86
CA PRO A 374 -12.74 34.13 1.48
C PRO A 374 -12.68 34.25 3.00
N VAL A 375 -13.81 33.99 3.66
CA VAL A 375 -13.85 33.97 5.12
C VAL A 375 -13.21 32.65 5.56
N ILE A 376 -12.14 32.76 6.34
CA ILE A 376 -11.51 31.59 6.98
C ILE A 376 -12.45 31.14 8.10
N GLU A 377 -12.84 29.87 8.09
CA GLU A 377 -13.71 29.28 9.10
C GLU A 377 -12.94 28.38 10.05
N VAL A 378 -11.91 27.68 9.52
CA VAL A 378 -11.04 26.76 10.29
C VAL A 378 -9.59 26.97 9.89
N GLU A 379 -8.70 26.96 10.88
CA GLU A 379 -7.25 26.80 10.69
C GLU A 379 -6.81 25.51 11.34
N LEU A 380 -6.19 24.62 10.55
CA LEU A 380 -5.64 23.35 11.02
C LEU A 380 -4.14 23.31 10.79
N HIS A 381 -3.39 23.26 11.90
CA HIS A 381 -1.94 23.11 11.91
C HIS A 381 -1.58 21.67 12.23
N VAL A 382 -1.03 20.95 11.25
CA VAL A 382 -0.53 19.59 11.44
C VAL A 382 0.92 19.70 11.90
N ASP A 383 1.11 20.00 13.20
CA ASP A 383 2.36 20.38 13.83
C ASP A 383 2.90 19.34 14.83
N ARG A 384 2.30 18.15 14.85
CA ARG A 384 2.63 17.02 15.71
C ARG A 384 2.26 15.69 15.04
N PRO A 385 2.64 14.51 15.59
CA PRO A 385 2.33 13.22 14.99
C PRO A 385 0.87 13.10 14.59
N PHE A 386 0.67 12.70 13.35
CA PHE A 386 -0.66 12.57 12.75
C PHE A 386 -0.80 11.26 12.01
N ASP A 387 -2.03 10.82 11.88
CA ASP A 387 -2.39 9.64 11.12
C ASP A 387 -3.08 10.03 9.82
N PHE A 388 -2.99 9.20 8.80
CA PHE A 388 -3.69 9.44 7.54
C PHE A 388 -4.28 8.16 6.96
N GLN A 389 -5.34 8.32 6.19
CA GLN A 389 -5.88 7.29 5.31
C GLN A 389 -6.08 7.87 3.91
N ILE A 390 -5.68 7.13 2.88
CA ILE A 390 -6.10 7.43 1.51
C ILE A 390 -7.24 6.48 1.19
N VAL A 391 -8.39 7.05 0.82
CA VAL A 391 -9.64 6.30 0.64
C VAL A 391 -10.20 6.52 -0.75
N THR A 392 -10.97 5.55 -1.24
CA THR A 392 -11.77 5.72 -2.44
C THR A 392 -12.96 6.63 -2.16
N ASN A 393 -13.34 7.48 -3.16
CA ASN A 393 -14.52 8.31 -3.05
C ASN A 393 -15.80 7.46 -3.05
N GLY A 394 -16.74 7.80 -2.18
CA GLY A 394 -18.07 7.18 -2.09
C GLY A 394 -18.13 6.07 -1.03
N ASP A 395 -17.44 4.97 -1.21
CA ASP A 395 -17.45 3.83 -0.28
C ASP A 395 -16.33 3.82 0.76
N THR A 396 -15.42 4.80 0.68
CA THR A 396 -14.34 5.05 1.65
C THR A 396 -13.44 3.84 1.97
N VAL A 397 -13.18 2.99 0.96
CA VAL A 397 -12.25 1.87 1.10
C VAL A 397 -10.84 2.41 1.38
N PRO A 398 -10.20 2.06 2.50
CA PRO A 398 -8.84 2.50 2.79
C PRO A 398 -7.84 1.78 1.90
N VAL A 399 -7.24 2.53 0.98
CA VAL A 399 -6.19 2.06 0.07
C VAL A 399 -4.84 2.09 0.77
N PHE A 400 -4.55 3.21 1.43
CA PHE A 400 -3.38 3.40 2.27
C PHE A 400 -3.80 3.90 3.64
N VAL A 401 -3.04 3.52 4.63
CA VAL A 401 -3.09 4.05 5.99
C VAL A 401 -1.66 4.31 6.47
N GLY A 402 -1.49 5.25 7.36
CA GLY A 402 -0.16 5.49 7.90
C GLY A 402 -0.15 6.50 9.04
N ARG A 403 1.04 6.65 9.58
CA ARG A 403 1.38 7.64 10.62
C ARG A 403 2.65 8.37 10.23
N VAL A 404 2.65 9.66 10.48
CA VAL A 404 3.84 10.49 10.39
C VAL A 404 4.20 10.94 11.81
N ALA A 405 5.23 10.31 12.38
CA ALA A 405 5.75 10.63 13.70
C ALA A 405 6.83 11.72 13.63
N ASP A 406 7.57 11.77 12.53
CA ASP A 406 8.60 12.76 12.21
C ASP A 406 8.68 12.99 10.70
N PRO A 407 8.18 14.13 10.19
CA PRO A 407 8.22 14.40 8.75
C PRO A 407 9.61 14.77 8.22
N SER A 408 10.64 14.84 9.07
CA SER A 408 12.03 15.13 8.67
C SER A 408 12.89 13.90 8.43
N SER A 409 12.36 12.71 8.68
CA SER A 409 13.08 11.42 8.57
C SER A 409 12.73 10.66 7.32
#